data_164220e54e5ebe8057adb728b55cad85
#
_entry.id   164220e54e5ebe8057adb728b55cad85
#
_cell.length_a   1.000
_cell.length_b   1.000
_cell.length_c   1.000
_cell.angle_alpha   90.00
_cell.angle_beta   90.00
_cell.angle_gamma   90.00
#
_symmetry.space_group_name_H-M   'P 1'
#
loop_
_entity.id
_entity.type
_entity.pdbx_description
1 polymer ?
#
loop_
_entity_poly.entity_id
_entity_poly.type
_entity_poly.pdbx_seq_one_letter_code
_entity_poly.pdbx_strand_id
1 'polypeptide(L)'
;MNDTICHYTDAMYKQLSPSLKYPQSQLGFYLALKPMEGAIEGVNALINSGLYDVYILTAPSIMNAHSYSEKRLWIEQHFGIELCHKLILSPNKGLLKGDYLIDDISFGKGQENFDGKLIQIGTAAFPGWDSIIEYMLGYMLPKTLYQNYTFSQMKEEI
;
A
#
# COMPACT_ATOMS: atom_id res chain seq x y z
N MET A 1 3.75 0.53 0.53
CA MET A 1 3.00 -0.65 0.01
C MET A 1 3.23 -1.85 0.91
N ASN A 2 4.48 -2.33 1.08
CA ASN A 2 4.78 -3.45 1.97
C ASN A 2 4.38 -3.10 3.41
N ASP A 3 3.69 -4.01 4.08
CA ASP A 3 3.16 -3.88 5.45
C ASP A 3 2.39 -2.56 5.75
N THR A 4 2.01 -1.87 4.68
CA THR A 4 1.15 -0.69 4.69
C THR A 4 -0.20 -1.00 4.02
N ILE A 5 -0.18 -1.53 2.79
CA ILE A 5 -1.39 -1.95 2.06
C ILE A 5 -1.40 -3.44 1.71
N CYS A 6 -0.27 -4.15 1.85
CA CYS A 6 -0.19 -5.61 1.66
C CYS A 6 0.75 -6.25 2.68
N HIS A 7 0.47 -7.51 3.02
CA HIS A 7 1.21 -8.33 3.99
C HIS A 7 2.53 -8.83 3.40
N TYR A 8 3.59 -8.03 3.50
CA TYR A 8 4.93 -8.41 3.01
C TYR A 8 5.69 -9.30 4.01
N THR A 9 5.83 -8.83 5.24
CA THR A 9 6.62 -9.53 6.29
C THR A 9 6.05 -10.92 6.55
N ASP A 10 4.75 -11.05 6.67
CA ASP A 10 4.04 -12.33 6.83
C ASP A 10 4.32 -13.29 5.67
N ALA A 11 4.22 -12.81 4.41
CA ALA A 11 4.45 -13.61 3.23
C ALA A 11 5.91 -14.07 3.13
N MET A 12 6.85 -13.18 3.49
CA MET A 12 8.27 -13.50 3.52
C MET A 12 8.56 -14.62 4.53
N TYR A 13 8.09 -14.49 5.78
CA TYR A 13 8.35 -15.49 6.81
C TYR A 13 7.68 -16.84 6.52
N LYS A 14 6.47 -16.85 5.95
CA LYS A 14 5.77 -18.10 5.58
C LYS A 14 6.50 -18.90 4.50
N GLN A 15 7.24 -18.25 3.62
CA GLN A 15 7.98 -18.92 2.54
C GLN A 15 9.46 -19.16 2.87
N LEU A 16 9.94 -18.60 4.00
CA LEU A 16 11.34 -18.77 4.43
C LEU A 16 11.62 -20.25 4.76
N SER A 17 12.68 -20.79 4.19
CA SER A 17 13.13 -22.17 4.45
C SER A 17 14.64 -22.27 4.28
N PRO A 18 15.29 -23.37 4.73
CA PRO A 18 16.72 -23.60 4.51
C PRO A 18 17.13 -23.56 3.03
N SER A 19 16.22 -23.94 2.12
CA SER A 19 16.44 -23.93 0.68
C SER A 19 16.05 -22.59 0.01
N LEU A 20 15.27 -21.73 0.69
CA LEU A 20 14.78 -20.45 0.18
C LEU A 20 14.98 -19.35 1.22
N LYS A 21 16.19 -18.80 1.27
CA LYS A 21 16.57 -17.75 2.24
C LYS A 21 15.99 -16.36 1.90
N TYR A 22 15.64 -16.14 0.64
CA TYR A 22 15.18 -14.85 0.12
C TYR A 22 13.90 -15.03 -0.72
N PRO A 23 12.75 -15.32 -0.09
CA PRO A 23 11.48 -15.49 -0.82
C PRO A 23 11.12 -14.29 -1.69
N GLN A 24 11.41 -13.09 -1.24
CA GLN A 24 11.16 -11.84 -1.95
C GLN A 24 11.97 -11.68 -3.26
N SER A 25 12.95 -12.56 -3.50
CA SER A 25 13.71 -12.60 -4.76
C SER A 25 13.07 -13.49 -5.82
N GLN A 26 12.00 -14.23 -5.46
CA GLN A 26 11.31 -15.11 -6.39
C GLN A 26 10.36 -14.34 -7.29
N LEU A 27 10.25 -14.78 -8.55
CA LEU A 27 9.25 -14.28 -9.49
C LEU A 27 7.84 -14.56 -8.93
N GLY A 28 6.96 -13.57 -8.99
CA GLY A 28 5.58 -13.66 -8.51
C GLY A 28 5.41 -13.33 -7.03
N PHE A 29 6.49 -13.17 -6.26
CA PHE A 29 6.40 -12.90 -4.82
C PHE A 29 5.54 -11.68 -4.50
N TYR A 30 5.84 -10.53 -5.11
CA TYR A 30 5.11 -9.28 -4.82
C TYR A 30 3.70 -9.27 -5.38
N LEU A 31 3.49 -9.95 -6.52
CA LEU A 31 2.16 -10.05 -7.13
C LEU A 31 1.20 -10.91 -6.29
N ALA A 32 1.72 -11.91 -5.58
CA ALA A 32 0.94 -12.81 -4.74
C ALA A 32 0.64 -12.26 -3.32
N LEU A 33 1.13 -11.07 -2.96
CA LEU A 33 0.89 -10.49 -1.64
C LEU A 33 -0.59 -10.21 -1.42
N LYS A 34 -1.10 -10.60 -0.26
CA LYS A 34 -2.49 -10.34 0.13
C LYS A 34 -2.63 -8.90 0.63
N PRO A 35 -3.74 -8.20 0.29
CA PRO A 35 -4.05 -6.91 0.88
C PRO A 35 -4.14 -7.00 2.42
N MET A 36 -3.75 -5.93 3.11
CA MET A 36 -4.05 -5.76 4.52
C MET A 36 -5.53 -5.43 4.72
N GLU A 37 -6.07 -5.81 5.87
CA GLU A 37 -7.46 -5.52 6.22
C GLU A 37 -7.73 -4.01 6.17
N GLY A 38 -8.80 -3.63 5.47
CA GLY A 38 -9.21 -2.23 5.30
C GLY A 38 -8.33 -1.39 4.38
N ALA A 39 -7.24 -1.94 3.83
CA ALA A 39 -6.30 -1.14 3.02
C ALA A 39 -6.89 -0.70 1.68
N ILE A 40 -7.58 -1.60 0.99
CA ILE A 40 -8.18 -1.29 -0.31
C ILE A 40 -9.30 -0.26 -0.14
N GLU A 41 -10.18 -0.51 0.83
CA GLU A 41 -11.30 0.37 1.18
C GLU A 41 -10.80 1.74 1.65
N GLY A 42 -9.77 1.74 2.50
CA GLY A 42 -9.17 2.97 3.03
C GLY A 42 -8.56 3.85 1.94
N VAL A 43 -7.76 3.28 1.06
CA VAL A 43 -7.17 4.00 -0.08
C VAL A 43 -8.27 4.54 -1.00
N ASN A 44 -9.28 3.72 -1.32
CA ASN A 44 -10.41 4.15 -2.15
C ASN A 44 -11.23 5.25 -1.46
N ALA A 45 -11.43 5.19 -0.14
CA ALA A 45 -12.12 6.25 0.61
C ALA A 45 -11.37 7.58 0.52
N LEU A 46 -10.04 7.57 0.65
CA LEU A 46 -9.21 8.78 0.48
C LEU A 46 -9.34 9.34 -0.94
N ILE A 47 -9.26 8.49 -1.97
CA ILE A 47 -9.42 8.91 -3.38
C ILE A 47 -10.82 9.50 -3.60
N ASN A 48 -11.87 8.79 -3.18
CA ASN A 48 -13.26 9.18 -3.42
C ASN A 48 -13.71 10.40 -2.60
N SER A 49 -13.01 10.72 -1.51
CA SER A 49 -13.29 11.92 -0.72
C SER A 49 -13.09 13.22 -1.50
N GLY A 50 -12.23 13.20 -2.53
CA GLY A 50 -11.82 14.38 -3.27
C GLY A 50 -11.00 15.39 -2.46
N LEU A 51 -10.67 15.06 -1.19
CA LEU A 51 -9.88 15.93 -0.30
C LEU A 51 -8.38 15.75 -0.50
N TYR A 52 -7.97 14.61 -1.06
CA TYR A 52 -6.56 14.22 -1.19
C TYR A 52 -6.22 13.82 -2.62
N ASP A 53 -5.04 14.22 -3.07
CA ASP A 53 -4.42 13.70 -4.28
C ASP A 53 -3.55 12.50 -3.90
N VAL A 54 -4.11 11.29 -4.00
CA VAL A 54 -3.53 10.06 -3.46
C VAL A 54 -2.54 9.44 -4.44
N TYR A 55 -1.32 9.22 -3.99
CA TYR A 55 -0.27 8.50 -4.70
C TYR A 55 0.14 7.23 -3.95
N ILE A 56 0.48 6.19 -4.67
CA ILE A 56 1.09 4.99 -4.10
C ILE A 56 2.61 5.11 -4.25
N LEU A 57 3.29 5.28 -3.12
CA LEU A 57 4.75 5.33 -3.06
C LEU A 57 5.29 4.02 -2.49
N THR A 58 6.14 3.32 -3.25
CA THR A 58 6.69 2.03 -2.82
C THR A 58 8.17 1.90 -3.21
N ALA A 59 8.99 1.35 -2.30
CA ALA A 59 10.36 1.00 -2.61
C ALA A 59 10.41 -0.41 -3.24
N PRO A 60 10.93 -0.54 -4.47
CA PRO A 60 11.16 -1.86 -5.06
C PRO A 60 12.37 -2.54 -4.41
N SER A 61 12.48 -3.85 -4.55
CA SER A 61 13.68 -4.59 -4.16
C SER A 61 14.74 -4.46 -5.25
N ILE A 62 15.91 -3.94 -4.91
CA ILE A 62 17.04 -3.88 -5.85
C ILE A 62 17.60 -5.27 -6.19
N MET A 63 17.35 -6.26 -5.32
CA MET A 63 17.77 -7.66 -5.51
C MET A 63 16.77 -8.48 -6.33
N ASN A 64 15.65 -7.89 -6.74
CA ASN A 64 14.64 -8.51 -7.57
C ASN A 64 14.11 -7.51 -8.60
N ALA A 65 14.62 -7.59 -9.83
CA ALA A 65 14.20 -6.71 -10.92
C ALA A 65 12.70 -6.82 -11.22
N HIS A 66 12.10 -8.00 -11.02
CA HIS A 66 10.67 -8.21 -11.22
C HIS A 66 9.79 -7.46 -10.20
N SER A 67 10.37 -7.09 -9.03
CA SER A 67 9.63 -6.33 -8.02
C SER A 67 9.03 -5.02 -8.54
N TYR A 68 9.66 -4.40 -9.52
CA TYR A 68 9.15 -3.19 -10.17
C TYR A 68 7.86 -3.46 -10.94
N SER A 69 7.87 -4.47 -11.81
CA SER A 69 6.70 -4.85 -12.59
C SER A 69 5.60 -5.47 -11.74
N GLU A 70 5.97 -6.33 -10.79
CA GLU A 70 5.00 -7.02 -9.93
C GLU A 70 4.26 -6.05 -9.00
N LYS A 71 4.94 -5.06 -8.44
CA LYS A 71 4.29 -4.01 -7.62
C LYS A 71 3.33 -3.18 -8.46
N ARG A 72 3.70 -2.83 -9.69
CA ARG A 72 2.80 -2.13 -10.61
C ARG A 72 1.60 -3.00 -10.97
N LEU A 73 1.79 -4.29 -11.28
CA LEU A 73 0.70 -5.23 -11.60
C LEU A 73 -0.22 -5.44 -10.39
N TRP A 74 0.33 -5.50 -9.18
CA TRP A 74 -0.44 -5.61 -7.95
C TRP A 74 -1.36 -4.38 -7.76
N ILE A 75 -0.85 -3.17 -8.00
CA ILE A 75 -1.67 -1.95 -7.94
C ILE A 75 -2.77 -1.98 -8.99
N GLU A 76 -2.47 -2.37 -10.23
CA GLU A 76 -3.48 -2.52 -11.28
C GLU A 76 -4.56 -3.53 -10.90
N GLN A 77 -4.17 -4.68 -10.34
CA GLN A 77 -5.10 -5.74 -9.93
C GLN A 77 -6.07 -5.30 -8.84
N HIS A 78 -5.62 -4.49 -7.88
CA HIS A 78 -6.41 -4.14 -6.68
C HIS A 78 -7.10 -2.79 -6.78
N PHE A 79 -6.60 -1.87 -7.58
CA PHE A 79 -7.10 -0.50 -7.69
C PHE A 79 -7.44 -0.06 -9.13
N GLY A 80 -7.11 -0.88 -10.11
CA GLY A 80 -7.30 -0.55 -11.52
C GLY A 80 -6.14 0.22 -12.14
N ILE A 81 -6.17 0.30 -13.49
CA ILE A 81 -5.11 0.91 -14.29
C ILE A 81 -4.95 2.40 -14.00
N GLU A 82 -6.02 3.10 -13.64
CA GLU A 82 -5.99 4.54 -13.41
C GLU A 82 -5.07 4.93 -12.24
N LEU A 83 -5.03 4.12 -11.16
CA LEU A 83 -4.12 4.41 -10.06
C LEU A 83 -2.64 4.14 -10.41
N CYS A 84 -2.36 3.39 -11.48
CA CYS A 84 -1.00 3.22 -11.97
C CYS A 84 -0.36 4.53 -12.47
N HIS A 85 -1.16 5.52 -12.90
CA HIS A 85 -0.67 6.87 -13.22
C HIS A 85 -0.15 7.63 -12.00
N LYS A 86 -0.56 7.21 -10.80
CA LYS A 86 -0.15 7.79 -9.51
C LYS A 86 0.74 6.83 -8.70
N LEU A 87 1.36 5.86 -9.37
CA LEU A 87 2.33 4.95 -8.76
C LEU A 87 3.75 5.48 -8.90
N ILE A 88 4.44 5.63 -7.77
CA ILE A 88 5.83 6.04 -7.70
C ILE A 88 6.67 4.89 -7.12
N LEU A 89 7.64 4.43 -7.88
CA LEU A 89 8.61 3.43 -7.46
C LEU A 89 9.93 4.13 -7.13
N SER A 90 10.22 4.31 -5.85
CA SER A 90 11.43 4.98 -5.38
C SER A 90 12.06 4.24 -4.19
N PRO A 91 13.36 3.95 -4.23
CA PRO A 91 14.09 3.40 -3.09
C PRO A 91 14.29 4.43 -1.95
N ASN A 92 14.12 5.72 -2.24
CA ASN A 92 14.25 6.81 -1.27
C ASN A 92 12.97 7.65 -1.26
N LYS A 93 12.16 7.51 -0.21
CA LYS A 93 10.88 8.21 -0.05
C LYS A 93 11.06 9.68 0.33
N GLY A 94 12.21 10.04 0.92
CA GLY A 94 12.52 11.42 1.30
C GLY A 94 12.78 12.37 0.12
N LEU A 95 12.88 11.85 -1.11
CA LEU A 95 12.96 12.69 -2.31
C LEU A 95 11.60 13.22 -2.78
N LEU A 96 10.51 12.68 -2.24
CA LEU A 96 9.15 13.03 -2.63
C LEU A 96 8.57 14.08 -1.68
N LYS A 97 7.67 14.90 -2.22
CA LYS A 97 6.93 15.91 -1.46
C LYS A 97 5.47 15.51 -1.33
N GLY A 98 4.88 15.83 -0.20
CA GLY A 98 3.48 15.60 0.08
C GLY A 98 3.13 16.06 1.49
N ASP A 99 1.85 16.19 1.80
CA ASP A 99 1.40 16.61 3.13
C ASP A 99 1.45 15.45 4.12
N TYR A 100 1.18 14.24 3.65
CA TYR A 100 1.13 13.01 4.46
C TYR A 100 1.87 11.87 3.78
N LEU A 101 2.55 11.07 4.58
CA LEU A 101 3.10 9.77 4.19
C LEU A 101 2.54 8.70 5.13
N ILE A 102 1.78 7.74 4.60
CA ILE A 102 1.33 6.56 5.34
C ILE A 102 2.34 5.44 5.10
N ASP A 103 3.03 5.01 6.15
CA ASP A 103 4.07 3.97 6.07
C ASP A 103 4.09 3.13 7.36
N ASP A 104 4.62 1.91 7.30
CA ASP A 104 4.78 1.03 8.46
C ASP A 104 6.05 1.33 9.25
N ILE A 105 7.07 1.91 8.61
CA ILE A 105 8.34 2.27 9.25
C ILE A 105 8.63 3.77 9.12
N SER A 106 9.42 4.30 10.05
CA SER A 106 9.76 5.73 10.10
C SER A 106 11.14 6.07 9.54
N PHE A 107 11.95 5.08 9.18
CA PHE A 107 13.32 5.28 8.68
C PHE A 107 13.79 4.13 7.79
N GLY A 108 14.96 4.33 7.15
CA GLY A 108 15.67 3.28 6.41
C GLY A 108 15.38 3.25 4.91
N LYS A 109 14.36 4.01 4.44
CA LYS A 109 14.10 4.23 3.00
C LYS A 109 13.77 5.70 2.73
N GLY A 110 14.33 6.60 3.53
CA GLY A 110 14.19 8.04 3.40
C GLY A 110 12.94 8.63 4.05
N GLN A 111 12.14 7.85 4.78
CA GLN A 111 10.96 8.37 5.49
C GLN A 111 11.33 9.49 6.45
N GLU A 112 12.48 9.37 7.11
CA GLU A 112 13.04 10.36 8.04
C GLU A 112 13.32 11.73 7.39
N ASN A 113 13.41 11.80 6.08
CA ASN A 113 13.63 13.02 5.30
C ASN A 113 12.38 13.48 4.53
N PHE A 114 11.24 12.83 4.73
CA PHE A 114 9.99 13.26 4.12
C PHE A 114 9.49 14.52 4.79
N ASP A 115 9.18 15.55 4.01
CA ASP A 115 8.90 16.91 4.49
C ASP A 115 7.48 17.07 5.09
N GLY A 116 6.59 16.09 4.84
CA GLY A 116 5.23 16.07 5.37
C GLY A 116 5.09 15.26 6.66
N LYS A 117 3.84 15.07 7.08
CA LYS A 117 3.53 14.29 8.28
C LYS A 117 3.54 12.79 8.00
N LEU A 118 4.35 12.04 8.73
CA LEU A 118 4.29 10.58 8.74
C LEU A 118 3.10 10.11 9.59
N ILE A 119 2.26 9.26 9.01
CA ILE A 119 1.22 8.47 9.67
C ILE A 119 1.74 7.03 9.70
N GLN A 120 2.27 6.62 10.84
CA GLN A 120 2.89 5.30 10.97
C GLN A 120 1.84 4.25 11.35
N ILE A 121 1.43 3.44 10.37
CA ILE A 121 0.50 2.31 10.58
C ILE A 121 1.17 1.20 11.41
N GLY A 122 0.39 0.49 12.23
CA GLY A 122 0.89 -0.54 13.14
C GLY A 122 1.35 0.00 14.50
N THR A 123 1.18 1.31 14.75
CA THR A 123 1.45 1.94 16.06
C THR A 123 0.19 2.00 16.92
N ALA A 124 0.35 2.35 18.20
CA ALA A 124 -0.81 2.55 19.10
C ALA A 124 -1.75 3.67 18.63
N ALA A 125 -1.21 4.70 17.97
CA ALA A 125 -2.01 5.80 17.42
C ALA A 125 -2.76 5.40 16.14
N PHE A 126 -2.16 4.54 15.32
CA PHE A 126 -2.69 4.07 14.04
C PHE A 126 -2.55 2.55 13.93
N PRO A 127 -3.35 1.77 14.70
CA PRO A 127 -3.23 0.31 14.71
C PRO A 127 -3.61 -0.35 13.38
N GLY A 128 -4.39 0.33 12.53
CA GLY A 128 -4.83 -0.16 11.22
C GLY A 128 -5.48 0.94 10.38
N TRP A 129 -6.01 0.56 9.23
CA TRP A 129 -6.61 1.48 8.27
C TRP A 129 -7.83 2.24 8.82
N ASP A 130 -8.65 1.62 9.67
CA ASP A 130 -9.81 2.29 10.28
C ASP A 130 -9.40 3.57 11.02
N SER A 131 -8.35 3.50 11.83
CA SER A 131 -7.83 4.65 12.58
C SER A 131 -7.22 5.73 11.69
N ILE A 132 -6.62 5.34 10.57
CA ILE A 132 -6.10 6.28 9.57
C ILE A 132 -7.26 7.02 8.91
N ILE A 133 -8.30 6.32 8.50
CA ILE A 133 -9.48 6.93 7.86
C ILE A 133 -10.23 7.83 8.84
N GLU A 134 -10.40 7.41 10.08
CA GLU A 134 -10.98 8.26 11.12
C GLU A 134 -10.17 9.56 11.30
N TYR A 135 -8.86 9.45 11.35
CA TYR A 135 -7.98 10.62 11.46
C TYR A 135 -8.05 11.53 10.25
N MET A 136 -8.04 10.98 9.04
CA MET A 136 -7.95 11.76 7.80
C MET A 136 -9.30 12.29 7.32
N LEU A 137 -10.38 11.55 7.51
CA LEU A 137 -11.71 11.90 6.98
C LEU A 137 -12.73 12.27 8.08
N GLY A 138 -12.40 12.06 9.36
CA GLY A 138 -13.28 12.37 10.49
C GLY A 138 -14.46 11.40 10.65
N TYR A 139 -14.43 10.24 9.98
CA TYR A 139 -15.46 9.19 10.13
C TYR A 139 -14.86 7.79 9.99
N MET A 140 -15.51 6.80 10.63
CA MET A 140 -15.15 5.39 10.45
C MET A 140 -15.83 4.82 9.21
N LEU A 141 -15.13 3.99 8.46
CA LEU A 141 -15.72 3.23 7.37
C LEU A 141 -16.71 2.22 7.92
N PRO A 142 -17.94 2.11 7.38
CA PRO A 142 -18.88 1.06 7.78
C PRO A 142 -18.29 -0.32 7.50
N LYS A 143 -18.23 -1.19 8.49
CA LYS A 143 -17.71 -2.57 8.36
C LYS A 143 -18.40 -3.40 7.27
N THR A 144 -19.62 -3.02 6.88
CA THR A 144 -20.39 -3.63 5.79
C THR A 144 -19.81 -3.35 4.40
N LEU A 145 -18.96 -2.34 4.21
CA LEU A 145 -18.30 -2.06 2.93
C LEU A 145 -17.15 -3.02 2.62
N TYR A 146 -16.58 -3.69 3.63
CA TYR A 146 -15.50 -4.66 3.44
C TYR A 146 -15.90 -5.93 2.68
N GLN A 147 -17.21 -6.19 2.47
CA GLN A 147 -17.70 -7.43 1.87
C GLN A 147 -18.19 -7.29 0.42
N ASN A 148 -18.35 -6.08 -0.14
CA ASN A 148 -19.13 -5.88 -1.37
C ASN A 148 -18.42 -5.22 -2.56
N TYR A 149 -17.12 -4.90 -2.49
CA TYR A 149 -16.42 -4.40 -3.67
C TYR A 149 -15.73 -5.53 -4.43
N THR A 150 -16.51 -6.34 -5.15
CA THR A 150 -15.98 -7.11 -6.27
C THR A 150 -16.00 -6.24 -7.51
N PHE A 151 -14.90 -6.24 -8.23
CA PHE A 151 -14.50 -5.44 -9.40
C PHE A 151 -15.50 -5.44 -10.59
N SER A 152 -16.65 -6.08 -10.48
CA SER A 152 -17.60 -6.31 -11.58
C SER A 152 -18.65 -5.21 -11.78
N GLN A 153 -18.78 -4.25 -10.86
CA GLN A 153 -19.85 -3.24 -10.93
C GLN A 153 -19.43 -1.86 -11.47
N MET A 154 -18.14 -1.64 -11.75
CA MET A 154 -17.68 -0.37 -12.34
C MET A 154 -17.72 -0.32 -13.88
N LYS A 155 -18.27 -1.34 -14.56
CA LYS A 155 -18.33 -1.40 -16.04
C LYS A 155 -19.64 -0.94 -16.66
N GLU A 156 -20.62 -0.49 -15.89
CA GLU A 156 -21.94 -0.14 -16.44
C GLU A 156 -22.28 1.36 -16.46
N GLU A 157 -21.35 2.24 -16.10
CA GLU A 157 -21.59 3.71 -16.18
C GLU A 157 -20.48 4.45 -16.96
N ILE A 158 -20.19 4.01 -18.19
CA ILE A 158 -19.50 4.84 -19.19
C ILE A 158 -20.28 4.77 -20.50
#